data_99c845310a1b9ee3b97b040fdaa6a08c
#
_entry.id   99c845310a1b9ee3b97b040fdaa6a08c
#
_cell.length_a   1.000
_cell.length_b   1.000
_cell.length_c   1.000
_cell.angle_alpha   90.00
_cell.angle_beta   90.00
_cell.angle_gamma   90.00
#
_symmetry.space_group_name_H-M   'P 1'
#
loop_
_entity.id
_entity.type
_entity.pdbx_description
1 polymer ?
#
loop_
_entity_poly.entity_id
_entity_poly.type
_entity_poly.pdbx_seq_one_letter_code
_entity_poly.pdbx_strand_id
1 'polypeptide(L)'
;YYVSGLVEKIRIKGASILSFILCLLFVPVNLAMNNWDDHDRSGRYTAYEMAVNYLESCDKNAILFTIGDNDTFPLWYAQEIEGIRTDVRVVNTSLLSTDWYINQMKRKAYESEPIPSSLKPEKYRHGTRDYIIKEEISKDTVDIDVFLDFITQDEKDYKYGEILKRQGYDVAGLRSQDYNANFLPTENVRIPVNIENIKKNSIVSEKYFDLIEEEIFIKIKSQALYKNRLIMLDIIANNNWERPIYFTGGAFGDEDYLWMKDFLQLDGMCYKLVPVKTPVDKSNPFEMGMVDSDKMLTIVNKWNWGVDDKEDIYLDVESRKNSITYRSNISRLVNQLIIENKIIESERVIDLCMQKFPTDKFGYYTLLEPFINS
;
A
#
# COMPACT_ATOMS: atom_id res chain seq x y z
N TYR A 1 -8.26 37.42 -30.16
CA TYR A 1 -8.79 38.78 -30.12
C TYR A 1 -7.66 39.82 -30.08
N TYR A 2 -6.68 39.68 -29.17
CA TYR A 2 -5.60 40.66 -29.02
C TYR A 2 -4.68 40.73 -30.25
N VAL A 3 -4.29 39.55 -30.77
CA VAL A 3 -3.41 39.46 -31.96
C VAL A 3 -4.14 39.93 -33.23
N SER A 4 -5.42 39.59 -33.43
CA SER A 4 -6.19 40.07 -34.57
C SER A 4 -6.37 41.61 -34.54
N GLY A 5 -6.65 42.18 -33.38
CA GLY A 5 -6.74 43.62 -33.18
C GLY A 5 -5.42 44.38 -33.45
N LEU A 6 -4.26 43.72 -33.13
CA LEU A 6 -2.95 44.31 -33.45
C LEU A 6 -2.65 44.27 -34.94
N VAL A 7 -2.98 43.18 -35.63
CA VAL A 7 -2.77 43.01 -37.07
C VAL A 7 -3.76 43.86 -37.88
N GLU A 8 -5.00 44.03 -37.42
CA GLU A 8 -5.97 44.98 -38.05
C GLU A 8 -5.52 46.44 -38.00
N LYS A 9 -4.87 46.86 -36.91
CA LYS A 9 -4.29 48.21 -36.82
C LYS A 9 -3.25 48.50 -37.87
N ILE A 10 -2.57 47.48 -38.40
CA ILE A 10 -1.56 47.62 -39.45
C ILE A 10 -2.17 47.61 -40.86
N ARG A 11 -3.51 47.51 -41.02
CA ARG A 11 -4.27 47.50 -42.27
C ARG A 11 -3.80 46.49 -43.32
N ILE A 12 -3.36 45.29 -42.90
CA ILE A 12 -2.94 44.21 -43.77
C ILE A 12 -4.18 43.48 -44.31
N LYS A 13 -4.33 43.35 -45.61
CA LYS A 13 -5.36 42.48 -46.22
C LYS A 13 -5.12 41.04 -45.77
N GLY A 14 -6.15 40.40 -45.21
CA GLY A 14 -6.03 39.04 -44.67
C GLY A 14 -5.54 39.00 -43.22
N ALA A 15 -5.67 40.08 -42.44
CA ALA A 15 -5.26 40.17 -41.04
C ALA A 15 -5.72 39.00 -40.18
N SER A 16 -6.94 38.51 -40.35
CA SER A 16 -7.47 37.35 -39.61
C SER A 16 -6.74 36.04 -39.93
N ILE A 17 -6.41 35.82 -41.21
CA ILE A 17 -5.66 34.63 -41.67
C ILE A 17 -4.23 34.70 -41.12
N LEU A 18 -3.58 35.85 -41.21
CA LEU A 18 -2.24 36.04 -40.70
C LEU A 18 -2.20 35.85 -39.17
N SER A 19 -3.19 36.40 -38.46
CA SER A 19 -3.31 36.20 -37.01
C SER A 19 -3.48 34.72 -36.64
N PHE A 20 -4.31 33.99 -37.39
CA PHE A 20 -4.49 32.54 -37.17
C PHE A 20 -3.18 31.78 -37.41
N ILE A 21 -2.47 32.06 -38.49
CA ILE A 21 -1.18 31.42 -38.78
C ILE A 21 -0.15 31.73 -37.69
N LEU A 22 -0.06 32.99 -37.27
CA LEU A 22 0.85 33.36 -36.16
C LEU A 22 0.49 32.66 -34.87
N CYS A 23 -0.80 32.62 -34.50
CA CYS A 23 -1.23 31.88 -33.31
C CYS A 23 -0.94 30.39 -33.43
N LEU A 24 -1.16 29.78 -34.56
CA LEU A 24 -0.85 28.37 -34.85
C LEU A 24 0.64 28.07 -34.70
N LEU A 25 1.50 28.92 -35.23
CA LEU A 25 2.96 28.73 -35.18
C LEU A 25 3.52 28.96 -33.78
N PHE A 26 3.09 30.02 -33.10
CA PHE A 26 3.65 30.42 -31.83
C PHE A 26 3.02 29.74 -30.62
N VAL A 27 1.89 29.04 -30.76
CA VAL A 27 1.28 28.33 -29.63
C VAL A 27 1.34 26.81 -29.85
N PRO A 28 0.49 26.18 -30.69
CA PRO A 28 0.48 24.71 -30.76
C PRO A 28 1.77 24.10 -31.34
N VAL A 29 2.37 24.74 -32.36
CA VAL A 29 3.63 24.22 -32.94
C VAL A 29 4.76 24.34 -31.90
N ASN A 30 4.88 25.50 -31.22
CA ASN A 30 5.88 25.68 -30.20
C ASN A 30 5.67 24.72 -29.03
N LEU A 31 4.42 24.49 -28.58
CA LEU A 31 4.11 23.51 -27.56
C LEU A 31 4.49 22.10 -28.01
N ALA A 32 4.14 21.71 -29.23
CA ALA A 32 4.48 20.40 -29.77
C ALA A 32 6.01 20.20 -29.81
N MET A 33 6.76 21.20 -30.28
CA MET A 33 8.20 21.10 -30.43
C MET A 33 8.96 21.03 -29.07
N ASN A 34 8.44 21.70 -28.02
CA ASN A 34 9.14 21.79 -26.76
C ASN A 34 8.62 20.81 -25.69
N ASN A 35 7.50 20.15 -25.93
CA ASN A 35 6.91 19.22 -24.94
C ASN A 35 6.61 17.84 -25.55
N TRP A 36 7.12 17.54 -26.73
CA TRP A 36 6.87 16.25 -27.38
C TRP A 36 7.43 15.10 -26.54
N ASP A 37 8.65 15.24 -26.05
CA ASP A 37 9.34 14.27 -25.21
C ASP A 37 8.63 14.00 -23.88
N ASP A 38 8.05 15.04 -23.26
CA ASP A 38 7.25 14.89 -22.04
C ASP A 38 5.95 14.08 -22.30
N HIS A 39 5.38 14.18 -23.49
CA HIS A 39 4.11 13.52 -23.85
C HIS A 39 4.32 12.19 -24.56
N ASP A 40 5.48 11.96 -25.16
CA ASP A 40 5.81 10.67 -25.76
C ASP A 40 5.98 9.61 -24.66
N ARG A 41 5.04 8.67 -24.63
CA ARG A 41 5.00 7.53 -23.70
C ARG A 41 5.50 6.24 -24.32
N SER A 42 5.96 6.27 -25.56
CA SER A 42 6.52 5.10 -26.23
C SER A 42 7.77 4.61 -25.49
N GLY A 43 7.85 3.31 -25.24
CA GLY A 43 8.96 2.70 -24.52
C GLY A 43 8.97 2.92 -22.99
N ARG A 44 8.03 3.66 -22.42
CA ARG A 44 7.96 3.91 -20.96
C ARG A 44 7.15 2.81 -20.26
N TYR A 45 7.83 1.76 -19.83
CA TYR A 45 7.21 0.63 -19.13
C TYR A 45 7.38 0.69 -17.60
N THR A 46 7.91 1.77 -17.05
CA THR A 46 8.25 1.89 -15.60
C THR A 46 7.08 1.52 -14.68
N ALA A 47 5.86 2.04 -14.95
CA ALA A 47 4.70 1.77 -14.12
C ALA A 47 4.25 0.30 -14.24
N TYR A 48 4.28 -0.26 -15.45
CA TYR A 48 3.94 -1.67 -15.70
C TYR A 48 4.93 -2.62 -15.01
N GLU A 49 6.22 -2.41 -15.22
CA GLU A 49 7.25 -3.28 -14.65
C GLU A 49 7.26 -3.20 -13.12
N MET A 50 7.03 -2.01 -12.57
CA MET A 50 6.88 -1.85 -11.12
C MET A 50 5.66 -2.63 -10.61
N ALA A 51 4.52 -2.60 -11.34
CA ALA A 51 3.34 -3.38 -10.99
C ALA A 51 3.61 -4.89 -11.03
N VAL A 52 4.30 -5.37 -12.06
CA VAL A 52 4.75 -6.77 -12.15
C VAL A 52 5.60 -7.14 -10.94
N ASN A 53 6.56 -6.29 -10.56
CA ASN A 53 7.43 -6.53 -9.41
C ASN A 53 6.65 -6.54 -8.08
N TYR A 54 5.62 -5.71 -7.92
CA TYR A 54 4.72 -5.79 -6.77
C TYR A 54 4.00 -7.13 -6.70
N LEU A 55 3.41 -7.57 -7.81
CA LEU A 55 2.67 -8.83 -7.87
C LEU A 55 3.59 -10.06 -7.68
N GLU A 56 4.78 -10.06 -8.30
CA GLU A 56 5.78 -11.12 -8.16
C GLU A 56 6.46 -11.15 -6.78
N SER A 57 6.39 -10.05 -6.03
CA SER A 57 6.83 -10.01 -4.63
C SER A 57 5.90 -10.78 -3.69
N CYS A 58 4.65 -11.00 -4.11
CA CYS A 58 3.66 -11.70 -3.31
C CYS A 58 3.77 -13.22 -3.46
N ASP A 59 3.62 -13.94 -2.37
CA ASP A 59 3.45 -15.38 -2.37
C ASP A 59 2.15 -15.77 -3.11
N LYS A 60 2.03 -17.06 -3.46
CA LYS A 60 0.84 -17.57 -4.16
C LYS A 60 -0.43 -17.33 -3.35
N ASN A 61 -1.51 -16.96 -4.06
CA ASN A 61 -2.85 -16.73 -3.50
C ASN A 61 -2.90 -15.63 -2.41
N ALA A 62 -1.97 -14.69 -2.44
CA ALA A 62 -1.90 -13.61 -1.46
C ALA A 62 -3.09 -12.64 -1.54
N ILE A 63 -3.32 -11.93 -0.44
CA ILE A 63 -4.15 -10.73 -0.38
C ILE A 63 -3.20 -9.54 -0.29
N LEU A 64 -3.23 -8.65 -1.29
CA LEU A 64 -2.39 -7.47 -1.37
C LEU A 64 -3.22 -6.21 -1.14
N PHE A 65 -3.06 -5.57 0.00
CA PHE A 65 -3.65 -4.27 0.27
C PHE A 65 -2.83 -3.16 -0.40
N THR A 66 -3.50 -2.33 -1.18
CA THR A 66 -2.93 -1.17 -1.88
C THR A 66 -3.50 0.14 -1.34
N ILE A 67 -2.73 1.23 -1.46
CA ILE A 67 -3.10 2.55 -0.93
C ILE A 67 -3.20 3.55 -2.08
N GLY A 68 -4.44 3.86 -2.48
CA GLY A 68 -4.71 4.85 -3.54
C GLY A 68 -4.54 4.32 -4.97
N ASP A 69 -4.63 5.25 -5.92
CA ASP A 69 -4.76 4.93 -7.35
C ASP A 69 -3.43 4.53 -7.97
N ASN A 70 -2.35 5.21 -7.60
CA ASN A 70 -1.01 5.00 -8.15
C ASN A 70 -0.49 3.59 -7.89
N ASP A 71 -0.80 3.04 -6.71
CA ASP A 71 -0.42 1.67 -6.36
C ASP A 71 -1.33 0.63 -7.03
N THR A 72 -2.60 0.98 -7.27
CA THR A 72 -3.64 0.00 -7.63
C THR A 72 -3.82 -0.15 -9.14
N PHE A 73 -3.91 0.96 -9.88
CA PHE A 73 -4.28 0.90 -11.31
C PHE A 73 -3.24 0.20 -12.18
N PRO A 74 -1.92 0.38 -11.96
CA PRO A 74 -0.94 -0.41 -12.69
C PRO A 74 -1.03 -1.92 -12.40
N LEU A 75 -1.36 -2.32 -11.16
CA LEU A 75 -1.56 -3.72 -10.81
C LEU A 75 -2.80 -4.31 -11.50
N TRP A 76 -3.90 -3.55 -11.54
CA TRP A 76 -5.09 -3.99 -12.29
C TRP A 76 -4.79 -4.12 -13.79
N TYR A 77 -4.03 -3.19 -14.39
CA TYR A 77 -3.60 -3.35 -15.77
C TYR A 77 -2.81 -4.66 -15.97
N ALA A 78 -1.84 -4.92 -15.11
CA ALA A 78 -1.03 -6.14 -15.19
C ALA A 78 -1.88 -7.42 -15.03
N GLN A 79 -2.91 -7.41 -14.17
CA GLN A 79 -3.81 -8.56 -13.98
C GLN A 79 -4.85 -8.69 -15.07
N GLU A 80 -5.58 -7.60 -15.40
CA GLU A 80 -6.75 -7.63 -16.28
C GLU A 80 -6.39 -7.70 -17.76
N ILE A 81 -5.27 -7.10 -18.16
CA ILE A 81 -4.84 -7.03 -19.57
C ILE A 81 -3.75 -8.05 -19.88
N GLU A 82 -2.76 -8.17 -19.00
CA GLU A 82 -1.61 -9.04 -19.24
C GLU A 82 -1.75 -10.42 -18.59
N GLY A 83 -2.76 -10.62 -17.73
CA GLY A 83 -3.02 -11.90 -17.06
C GLY A 83 -1.97 -12.29 -16.02
N ILE A 84 -1.21 -11.32 -15.48
CA ILE A 84 -0.11 -11.57 -14.55
C ILE A 84 -0.64 -11.73 -13.15
N ARG A 85 -0.26 -12.84 -12.48
CA ARG A 85 -0.55 -13.12 -11.06
C ARG A 85 -2.02 -12.85 -10.68
N THR A 86 -2.95 -13.38 -11.48
CA THR A 86 -4.41 -13.32 -11.23
C THR A 86 -4.86 -14.12 -10.00
N ASP A 87 -3.92 -14.87 -9.39
CA ASP A 87 -4.07 -15.52 -8.09
C ASP A 87 -3.97 -14.55 -6.91
N VAL A 88 -3.31 -13.40 -7.08
CA VAL A 88 -3.18 -12.38 -6.03
C VAL A 88 -4.43 -11.52 -5.97
N ARG A 89 -5.02 -11.38 -4.79
CA ARG A 89 -6.19 -10.53 -4.57
C ARG A 89 -5.77 -9.11 -4.25
N VAL A 90 -5.76 -8.23 -5.23
CA VAL A 90 -5.50 -6.80 -5.03
C VAL A 90 -6.71 -6.13 -4.38
N VAL A 91 -6.51 -5.52 -3.22
CA VAL A 91 -7.55 -4.89 -2.40
C VAL A 91 -7.19 -3.44 -2.13
N ASN A 92 -7.84 -2.51 -2.85
CA ASN A 92 -7.64 -1.08 -2.66
C ASN A 92 -8.29 -0.60 -1.35
N THR A 93 -7.49 -0.12 -0.41
CA THR A 93 -7.95 0.32 0.92
C THR A 93 -8.87 1.54 0.84
N SER A 94 -8.66 2.46 -0.10
CA SER A 94 -9.54 3.60 -0.28
C SER A 94 -10.94 3.18 -0.75
N LEU A 95 -11.02 2.24 -1.69
CA LEU A 95 -12.27 1.70 -2.21
C LEU A 95 -13.01 0.80 -1.21
N LEU A 96 -12.32 0.20 -0.24
CA LEU A 96 -12.95 -0.51 0.87
C LEU A 96 -13.85 0.39 1.75
N SER A 97 -13.84 1.70 1.54
CA SER A 97 -14.82 2.60 2.14
C SER A 97 -16.20 2.53 1.48
N THR A 98 -16.32 1.83 0.32
CA THR A 98 -17.54 1.76 -0.49
C THR A 98 -18.18 0.37 -0.47
N ASP A 99 -19.50 0.32 -0.35
CA ASP A 99 -20.25 -0.92 -0.23
C ASP A 99 -20.14 -1.81 -1.48
N TRP A 100 -20.17 -1.19 -2.67
CA TRP A 100 -20.08 -1.91 -3.93
C TRP A 100 -18.75 -2.65 -4.08
N TYR A 101 -17.65 -2.01 -3.66
CA TYR A 101 -16.33 -2.63 -3.77
C TYR A 101 -16.15 -3.76 -2.77
N ILE A 102 -16.61 -3.60 -1.53
CA ILE A 102 -16.61 -4.69 -0.54
C ILE A 102 -17.39 -5.89 -1.09
N ASN A 103 -18.59 -5.66 -1.65
CA ASN A 103 -19.40 -6.71 -2.27
C ASN A 103 -18.69 -7.37 -3.47
N GLN A 104 -17.93 -6.61 -4.25
CA GLN A 104 -17.12 -7.15 -5.35
C GLN A 104 -15.99 -8.02 -4.81
N MET A 105 -15.28 -7.57 -3.78
CA MET A 105 -14.17 -8.32 -3.18
C MET A 105 -14.61 -9.65 -2.56
N LYS A 106 -15.86 -9.76 -2.14
CA LYS A 106 -16.48 -11.01 -1.64
C LYS A 106 -16.86 -12.02 -2.72
N ARG A 107 -16.51 -11.76 -3.98
CA ARG A 107 -16.73 -12.68 -5.09
C ARG A 107 -15.41 -13.21 -5.60
N LYS A 108 -15.42 -14.43 -6.11
CA LYS A 108 -14.25 -14.97 -6.82
C LYS A 108 -13.94 -14.13 -8.06
N ALA A 109 -12.65 -13.87 -8.31
CA ALA A 109 -12.19 -13.20 -9.50
C ALA A 109 -10.96 -13.96 -10.05
N TYR A 110 -11.06 -14.44 -11.29
CA TYR A 110 -10.02 -15.27 -11.91
C TYR A 110 -9.63 -16.46 -11.02
N GLU A 111 -8.35 -16.60 -10.71
CA GLU A 111 -7.81 -17.64 -9.83
C GLU A 111 -7.87 -17.26 -8.34
N SER A 112 -8.14 -15.97 -8.04
CA SER A 112 -8.18 -15.46 -6.69
C SER A 112 -9.51 -15.74 -6.00
N GLU A 113 -9.46 -16.36 -4.83
CA GLU A 113 -10.62 -16.59 -3.98
C GLU A 113 -11.17 -15.29 -3.38
N PRO A 114 -12.45 -15.25 -2.95
CA PRO A 114 -13.02 -14.12 -2.22
C PRO A 114 -12.17 -13.71 -1.02
N ILE A 115 -12.27 -12.44 -0.62
CA ILE A 115 -11.68 -12.02 0.66
C ILE A 115 -12.36 -12.76 1.82
N PRO A 116 -11.63 -13.20 2.83
CA PRO A 116 -12.18 -13.85 4.02
C PRO A 116 -12.81 -12.79 4.95
N SER A 117 -14.05 -12.42 4.70
CA SER A 117 -14.79 -11.42 5.48
C SER A 117 -16.12 -12.00 5.96
N SER A 118 -16.35 -11.96 7.26
CA SER A 118 -17.57 -12.45 7.92
C SER A 118 -18.69 -11.42 7.94
N LEU A 119 -18.38 -10.14 7.81
CA LEU A 119 -19.36 -9.06 7.94
C LEU A 119 -20.40 -9.11 6.82
N LYS A 120 -21.68 -9.06 7.22
CA LYS A 120 -22.81 -8.99 6.28
C LYS A 120 -23.00 -7.55 5.79
N PRO A 121 -23.65 -7.35 4.60
CA PRO A 121 -23.87 -6.02 4.03
C PRO A 121 -24.54 -5.03 4.99
N GLU A 122 -25.42 -5.49 5.87
CA GLU A 122 -26.11 -4.65 6.86
C GLU A 122 -25.13 -4.01 7.85
N LYS A 123 -23.95 -4.61 8.04
CA LYS A 123 -22.93 -4.14 8.99
C LYS A 123 -22.01 -3.05 8.42
N TYR A 124 -21.88 -2.96 7.09
CA TYR A 124 -20.98 -2.01 6.43
C TYR A 124 -21.63 -1.10 5.39
N ARG A 125 -22.96 -1.24 5.15
CA ARG A 125 -23.66 -0.33 4.23
C ARG A 125 -23.48 1.12 4.65
N HIS A 126 -23.48 2.02 3.67
CA HIS A 126 -23.35 3.45 3.89
C HIS A 126 -24.31 3.95 4.99
N GLY A 127 -23.80 4.81 5.88
CA GLY A 127 -24.54 5.37 7.00
C GLY A 127 -24.65 4.46 8.23
N THR A 128 -24.00 3.27 8.24
CA THR A 128 -23.99 2.39 9.43
C THR A 128 -22.68 2.51 10.23
N ARG A 129 -21.57 2.12 9.64
CA ARG A 129 -20.24 2.12 10.24
C ARG A 129 -19.21 2.74 9.28
N ASP A 130 -19.53 3.92 8.75
CA ASP A 130 -18.58 4.67 7.91
C ASP A 130 -17.34 5.06 8.72
N TYR A 131 -17.54 5.31 10.02
CA TYR A 131 -16.49 5.40 11.04
C TYR A 131 -17.05 4.99 12.40
N ILE A 132 -16.17 4.52 13.30
CA ILE A 132 -16.47 4.13 14.67
C ILE A 132 -15.52 4.93 15.56
N ILE A 133 -16.05 5.80 16.42
CA ILE A 133 -15.24 6.66 17.30
C ILE A 133 -14.55 5.85 18.38
N LYS A 134 -13.39 6.30 18.83
CA LYS A 134 -12.70 5.72 19.98
C LYS A 134 -13.18 6.40 21.26
N GLU A 135 -13.77 5.56 22.13
CA GLU A 135 -14.15 5.96 23.49
C GLU A 135 -13.61 4.89 24.42
N GLU A 136 -12.39 5.10 24.89
CA GLU A 136 -11.65 4.11 25.69
C GLU A 136 -12.28 3.98 27.07
N ILE A 137 -13.04 2.92 27.28
CA ILE A 137 -13.67 2.57 28.57
C ILE A 137 -12.92 1.45 29.30
N SER A 138 -12.01 0.77 28.63
CA SER A 138 -11.12 -0.26 29.19
C SER A 138 -9.72 -0.13 28.60
N LYS A 139 -8.73 -0.55 29.41
CA LYS A 139 -7.33 -0.72 28.95
C LYS A 139 -6.97 -2.18 28.69
N ASP A 140 -7.94 -3.08 28.82
CA ASP A 140 -7.73 -4.49 28.59
C ASP A 140 -7.40 -4.77 27.14
N THR A 141 -6.60 -5.80 26.90
CA THR A 141 -6.36 -6.36 25.57
C THR A 141 -7.46 -7.36 25.26
N VAL A 142 -8.09 -7.19 24.12
CA VAL A 142 -9.22 -8.01 23.67
C VAL A 142 -8.86 -8.76 22.40
N ASP A 143 -9.31 -10.00 22.26
CA ASP A 143 -9.15 -10.79 21.04
C ASP A 143 -9.87 -10.10 19.89
N ILE A 144 -9.26 -10.15 18.70
CA ILE A 144 -9.77 -9.46 17.50
C ILE A 144 -11.21 -9.86 17.17
N ASP A 145 -11.58 -11.12 17.36
CA ASP A 145 -12.95 -11.61 17.10
C ASP A 145 -13.95 -10.98 18.07
N VAL A 146 -13.62 -10.98 19.37
CA VAL A 146 -14.45 -10.34 20.41
C VAL A 146 -14.54 -8.83 20.20
N PHE A 147 -13.43 -8.21 19.78
CA PHE A 147 -13.40 -6.79 19.43
C PHE A 147 -14.32 -6.46 18.26
N LEU A 148 -14.21 -7.22 17.16
CA LEU A 148 -15.05 -7.06 15.96
C LEU A 148 -16.51 -7.33 16.26
N ASP A 149 -16.83 -8.38 17.01
CA ASP A 149 -18.18 -8.68 17.43
C ASP A 149 -18.80 -7.52 18.22
N PHE A 150 -18.07 -6.96 19.19
CA PHE A 150 -18.53 -5.83 19.99
C PHE A 150 -18.83 -4.60 19.12
N ILE A 151 -17.88 -4.17 18.29
CA ILE A 151 -18.02 -2.92 17.50
C ILE A 151 -19.02 -3.03 16.35
N THR A 152 -19.44 -4.25 16.00
CA THR A 152 -20.42 -4.52 14.94
C THR A 152 -21.82 -4.88 15.45
N GLN A 153 -22.05 -4.90 16.77
CA GLN A 153 -23.38 -5.15 17.34
C GLN A 153 -24.34 -3.98 17.06
N ASP A 154 -25.59 -4.35 16.72
CA ASP A 154 -26.67 -3.37 16.51
C ASP A 154 -27.60 -3.27 17.71
N GLU A 155 -27.49 -4.18 18.66
CA GLU A 155 -28.28 -4.20 19.86
C GLU A 155 -28.03 -2.95 20.73
N LYS A 156 -29.10 -2.48 21.35
CA LYS A 156 -29.08 -1.25 22.14
C LYS A 156 -28.04 -1.31 23.29
N ASP A 157 -27.89 -2.49 23.85
CA ASP A 157 -27.01 -2.75 24.98
C ASP A 157 -25.50 -2.50 24.70
N TYR A 158 -25.11 -2.50 23.42
CA TYR A 158 -23.74 -2.26 22.97
C TYR A 158 -23.50 -0.81 22.48
N LYS A 159 -24.52 0.07 22.64
CA LYS A 159 -24.38 1.47 22.21
C LYS A 159 -23.73 2.31 23.29
N TYR A 160 -22.97 3.32 22.87
CA TYR A 160 -22.16 4.14 23.73
C TYR A 160 -22.95 4.73 24.91
N GLY A 161 -24.09 5.36 24.64
CA GLY A 161 -24.92 5.94 25.69
C GLY A 161 -25.44 4.94 26.73
N GLU A 162 -25.80 3.71 26.29
CA GLU A 162 -26.26 2.67 27.23
C GLU A 162 -25.12 2.15 28.12
N ILE A 163 -23.92 2.00 27.57
CA ILE A 163 -22.75 1.60 28.36
C ILE A 163 -22.41 2.66 29.40
N LEU A 164 -22.35 3.94 29.01
CA LEU A 164 -22.10 5.06 29.93
C LEU A 164 -23.13 5.09 31.05
N LYS A 165 -24.42 4.94 30.69
CA LYS A 165 -25.52 4.92 31.67
C LYS A 165 -25.36 3.79 32.69
N ARG A 166 -24.95 2.60 32.26
CA ARG A 166 -24.68 1.45 33.17
C ARG A 166 -23.50 1.70 34.09
N GLN A 167 -22.53 2.47 33.61
CA GLN A 167 -21.37 2.90 34.41
C GLN A 167 -21.67 4.08 35.37
N GLY A 168 -22.90 4.60 35.30
CA GLY A 168 -23.35 5.68 36.22
C GLY A 168 -23.06 7.09 35.72
N TYR A 169 -22.67 7.26 34.45
CA TYR A 169 -22.47 8.59 33.86
C TYR A 169 -23.80 9.25 33.49
N ASP A 170 -23.85 10.59 33.61
CA ASP A 170 -24.96 11.37 33.10
C ASP A 170 -24.92 11.44 31.57
N VAL A 171 -25.94 10.92 30.91
CA VAL A 171 -26.08 10.88 29.45
C VAL A 171 -27.10 11.87 28.90
N ALA A 172 -27.71 12.72 29.75
CA ALA A 172 -28.78 13.64 29.33
C ALA A 172 -28.29 14.68 28.29
N GLY A 173 -27.01 15.01 28.28
CA GLY A 173 -26.39 15.94 27.32
C GLY A 173 -25.93 15.32 26.01
N LEU A 174 -25.97 13.99 25.86
CA LEU A 174 -25.55 13.32 24.62
C LEU A 174 -26.57 13.53 23.49
N ARG A 175 -26.06 13.86 22.29
CA ARG A 175 -26.90 13.87 21.09
C ARG A 175 -27.36 12.44 20.79
N SER A 176 -28.56 12.32 20.22
CA SER A 176 -29.14 11.01 19.90
C SER A 176 -28.23 10.12 19.03
N GLN A 177 -27.50 10.72 18.09
CA GLN A 177 -26.56 9.97 17.26
C GLN A 177 -25.37 9.45 18.07
N ASP A 178 -24.82 10.23 19.01
CA ASP A 178 -23.70 9.83 19.84
C ASP A 178 -24.13 8.75 20.84
N TYR A 179 -25.34 8.90 21.42
CA TYR A 179 -25.93 7.90 22.29
C TYR A 179 -26.07 6.53 21.62
N ASN A 180 -26.49 6.50 20.34
CA ASN A 180 -26.69 5.28 19.58
C ASN A 180 -25.48 4.83 18.75
N ALA A 181 -24.32 5.50 18.90
CA ALA A 181 -23.13 5.17 18.17
C ALA A 181 -22.49 3.84 18.64
N ASN A 182 -21.92 3.09 17.71
CA ASN A 182 -20.91 2.10 18.03
C ASN A 182 -19.62 2.82 18.38
N PHE A 183 -18.78 2.20 19.19
CA PHE A 183 -17.52 2.81 19.63
C PHE A 183 -16.44 1.74 19.86
N LEU A 184 -15.17 2.16 19.84
CA LEU A 184 -14.03 1.30 20.20
C LEU A 184 -13.84 1.34 21.71
N PRO A 185 -14.05 0.21 22.43
CA PRO A 185 -13.98 0.19 23.90
C PRO A 185 -12.55 0.18 24.43
N THR A 186 -11.59 -0.24 23.62
CA THR A 186 -10.15 -0.30 23.89
C THR A 186 -9.38 -0.08 22.61
N GLU A 187 -8.13 0.37 22.73
CA GLU A 187 -7.20 0.44 21.60
C GLU A 187 -6.30 -0.82 21.47
N ASN A 188 -6.32 -1.71 22.48
CA ASN A 188 -5.43 -2.86 22.56
C ASN A 188 -6.13 -4.11 22.01
N VAL A 189 -5.65 -4.63 20.89
CA VAL A 189 -6.24 -5.79 20.22
C VAL A 189 -5.17 -6.87 20.07
N ARG A 190 -5.58 -8.11 20.33
CA ARG A 190 -4.77 -9.31 20.16
C ARG A 190 -5.27 -10.12 18.96
N ILE A 191 -4.35 -10.52 18.10
CA ILE A 191 -4.60 -11.38 16.94
C ILE A 191 -3.95 -12.73 17.23
N PRO A 192 -4.73 -13.82 17.36
CA PRO A 192 -4.18 -15.15 17.58
C PRO A 192 -3.43 -15.65 16.35
N VAL A 193 -2.39 -16.45 16.58
CA VAL A 193 -1.54 -16.99 15.53
C VAL A 193 -1.78 -18.49 15.36
N ASN A 194 -2.19 -18.89 14.17
CA ASN A 194 -2.34 -20.30 13.81
C ASN A 194 -1.02 -20.84 13.25
N ILE A 195 -0.19 -21.37 14.13
CA ILE A 195 1.16 -21.89 13.79
C ILE A 195 1.09 -23.00 12.75
N GLU A 196 0.07 -23.86 12.80
CA GLU A 196 -0.10 -24.95 11.83
C GLU A 196 -0.33 -24.40 10.42
N ASN A 197 -1.23 -23.43 10.27
CA ASN A 197 -1.50 -22.78 8.98
C ASN A 197 -0.28 -22.00 8.47
N ILE A 198 0.47 -21.33 9.36
CA ILE A 198 1.70 -20.62 8.98
C ILE A 198 2.72 -21.58 8.38
N LYS A 199 2.98 -22.70 9.01
CA LYS A 199 3.92 -23.70 8.54
C LYS A 199 3.42 -24.38 7.26
N LYS A 200 2.15 -24.77 7.21
CA LYS A 200 1.50 -25.39 6.06
C LYS A 200 1.55 -24.52 4.80
N ASN A 201 1.29 -23.22 4.97
CA ASN A 201 1.21 -22.27 3.86
C ASN A 201 2.52 -21.50 3.62
N SER A 202 3.60 -21.88 4.32
CA SER A 202 4.93 -21.26 4.20
C SER A 202 4.91 -19.73 4.35
N ILE A 203 4.05 -19.22 5.26
CA ILE A 203 3.95 -17.78 5.54
C ILE A 203 5.30 -17.24 6.05
N VAL A 204 6.01 -18.04 6.83
CA VAL A 204 7.34 -17.75 7.36
C VAL A 204 8.30 -18.83 6.88
N SER A 205 9.54 -18.48 6.54
CA SER A 205 10.59 -19.45 6.18
C SER A 205 10.95 -20.32 7.38
N GLU A 206 11.29 -21.59 7.13
CA GLU A 206 11.57 -22.59 8.17
C GLU A 206 12.63 -22.14 9.17
N LYS A 207 13.65 -21.40 8.74
CA LYS A 207 14.71 -20.86 9.62
C LYS A 207 14.22 -19.89 10.71
N TYR A 208 12.98 -19.42 10.61
CA TYR A 208 12.36 -18.51 11.59
C TYR A 208 11.23 -19.16 12.40
N PHE A 209 10.99 -20.47 12.26
CA PHE A 209 9.88 -21.13 12.97
C PHE A 209 9.96 -21.02 14.47
N ASP A 210 11.17 -21.00 15.03
CA ASP A 210 11.38 -20.84 16.48
C ASP A 210 11.15 -19.40 16.99
N LEU A 211 10.96 -18.45 16.07
CA LEU A 211 10.68 -17.03 16.38
C LEU A 211 9.21 -16.66 16.20
N ILE A 212 8.35 -17.64 15.84
CA ILE A 212 6.93 -17.41 15.66
C ILE A 212 6.28 -17.13 17.01
N GLU A 213 5.70 -15.95 17.18
CA GLU A 213 4.89 -15.58 18.32
C GLU A 213 3.53 -16.29 18.28
N GLU A 214 2.98 -16.65 19.42
CA GLU A 214 1.64 -17.27 19.52
C GLU A 214 0.51 -16.24 19.30
N GLU A 215 0.81 -14.96 19.48
CA GLU A 215 -0.14 -13.86 19.41
C GLU A 215 0.55 -12.58 18.88
N ILE A 216 -0.19 -11.80 18.10
CA ILE A 216 0.21 -10.45 17.69
C ILE A 216 -0.58 -9.41 18.48
N PHE A 217 0.12 -8.45 19.08
CA PHE A 217 -0.51 -7.33 19.75
C PHE A 217 -0.44 -6.08 18.89
N ILE A 218 -1.59 -5.49 18.61
CA ILE A 218 -1.71 -4.23 17.89
C ILE A 218 -2.35 -3.16 18.76
N LYS A 219 -2.02 -1.91 18.49
CA LYS A 219 -2.58 -0.76 19.19
C LYS A 219 -3.19 0.22 18.21
N ILE A 220 -4.52 0.35 18.23
CA ILE A 220 -5.27 1.25 17.37
C ILE A 220 -5.26 2.66 17.99
N LYS A 221 -4.30 3.48 17.61
CA LYS A 221 -4.12 4.83 18.20
C LYS A 221 -5.00 5.90 17.59
N SER A 222 -5.56 5.68 16.40
CA SER A 222 -6.43 6.64 15.72
C SER A 222 -7.69 6.97 16.54
N GLN A 223 -8.19 8.20 16.41
CA GLN A 223 -9.40 8.66 17.12
C GLN A 223 -10.69 8.02 16.60
N ALA A 224 -10.64 7.42 15.41
CA ALA A 224 -11.75 6.67 14.85
C ALA A 224 -11.23 5.53 13.97
N LEU A 225 -11.97 4.44 13.92
CA LEU A 225 -11.79 3.34 12.98
C LEU A 225 -12.72 3.58 11.79
N TYR A 226 -12.16 3.87 10.62
CA TYR A 226 -12.92 4.01 9.39
C TYR A 226 -13.30 2.67 8.79
N LYS A 227 -14.36 2.64 7.97
CA LYS A 227 -14.91 1.43 7.35
C LYS A 227 -13.85 0.56 6.67
N ASN A 228 -12.96 1.17 5.91
CA ASN A 228 -11.89 0.44 5.21
C ASN A 228 -10.97 -0.34 6.18
N ARG A 229 -10.64 0.25 7.34
CA ARG A 229 -9.83 -0.41 8.37
C ARG A 229 -10.63 -1.47 9.14
N LEU A 230 -11.93 -1.22 9.35
CA LEU A 230 -12.82 -2.24 9.90
C LEU A 230 -12.84 -3.49 9.02
N ILE A 231 -12.98 -3.31 7.70
CA ILE A 231 -12.97 -4.44 6.74
C ILE A 231 -11.58 -5.09 6.68
N MET A 232 -10.51 -4.32 6.75
CA MET A 232 -9.14 -4.88 6.82
C MET A 232 -8.96 -5.76 8.05
N LEU A 233 -9.39 -5.31 9.23
CA LEU A 233 -9.33 -6.11 10.46
C LEU A 233 -10.19 -7.36 10.37
N ASP A 234 -11.39 -7.27 9.80
CA ASP A 234 -12.28 -8.42 9.57
C ASP A 234 -11.63 -9.45 8.60
N ILE A 235 -10.95 -8.99 7.55
CA ILE A 235 -10.17 -9.87 6.66
C ILE A 235 -9.04 -10.56 7.44
N ILE A 236 -8.28 -9.83 8.25
CA ILE A 236 -7.16 -10.39 9.02
C ILE A 236 -7.66 -11.42 10.02
N ALA A 237 -8.73 -11.12 10.76
CA ALA A 237 -9.33 -12.02 11.73
C ALA A 237 -9.81 -13.33 11.08
N ASN A 238 -10.55 -13.23 9.98
CA ASN A 238 -11.13 -14.39 9.30
C ASN A 238 -10.15 -15.14 8.37
N ASN A 239 -8.97 -14.56 8.11
CA ASN A 239 -7.95 -15.22 7.29
C ASN A 239 -7.30 -16.43 7.99
N ASN A 240 -7.27 -16.44 9.31
CA ASN A 240 -6.69 -17.54 10.09
C ASN A 240 -5.33 -18.03 9.57
N TRP A 241 -4.52 -17.13 9.02
CA TRP A 241 -3.21 -17.41 8.41
C TRP A 241 -3.25 -18.44 7.25
N GLU A 242 -4.38 -18.56 6.57
CA GLU A 242 -4.52 -19.44 5.42
C GLU A 242 -3.90 -18.84 4.16
N ARG A 243 -3.98 -17.54 4.01
CA ARG A 243 -3.44 -16.79 2.86
C ARG A 243 -2.41 -15.78 3.32
N PRO A 244 -1.29 -15.59 2.58
CA PRO A 244 -0.36 -14.51 2.86
C PRO A 244 -1.04 -13.14 2.71
N ILE A 245 -0.81 -12.24 3.65
CA ILE A 245 -1.32 -10.86 3.61
C ILE A 245 -0.14 -9.92 3.38
N TYR A 246 -0.28 -9.07 2.38
CA TYR A 246 0.72 -8.08 1.99
C TYR A 246 0.15 -6.68 1.95
N PHE A 247 1.04 -5.70 2.08
CA PHE A 247 0.74 -4.27 1.97
C PHE A 247 1.74 -3.62 1.00
N THR A 248 1.28 -2.72 0.13
CA THR A 248 2.19 -1.81 -0.57
C THR A 248 2.76 -0.80 0.43
N GLY A 249 3.93 -0.22 0.14
CA GLY A 249 4.49 0.85 0.96
C GLY A 249 3.61 2.11 0.92
N GLY A 250 4.04 3.16 1.61
CA GLY A 250 3.45 4.50 1.50
C GLY A 250 2.44 4.89 2.58
N ALA A 251 2.19 4.05 3.58
CA ALA A 251 1.40 4.46 4.75
C ALA A 251 2.19 5.43 5.65
N PHE A 252 1.49 6.38 6.25
CA PHE A 252 2.08 7.42 7.09
C PHE A 252 1.42 7.47 8.48
N GLY A 253 2.23 7.64 9.50
CA GLY A 253 1.77 7.71 10.89
C GLY A 253 1.33 6.33 11.45
N ASP A 254 0.47 6.34 12.46
CA ASP A 254 -0.08 5.13 13.10
C ASP A 254 -1.44 4.71 12.48
N GLU A 255 -1.63 5.01 11.20
CA GLU A 255 -2.83 4.66 10.43
C GLU A 255 -2.56 3.51 9.46
N ASP A 256 -3.59 3.07 8.77
CA ASP A 256 -3.58 1.97 7.80
C ASP A 256 -3.07 0.66 8.44
N TYR A 257 -2.01 0.05 7.87
CA TYR A 257 -1.44 -1.20 8.36
C TYR A 257 -0.31 -1.01 9.39
N LEU A 258 0.07 0.21 9.71
CA LEU A 258 1.21 0.49 10.59
C LEU A 258 0.98 0.10 12.05
N TRP A 259 -0.25 -0.25 12.42
CA TRP A 259 -0.51 -0.92 13.70
C TRP A 259 0.26 -2.23 13.86
N MET A 260 0.60 -2.88 12.74
CA MET A 260 1.30 -4.17 12.66
C MET A 260 2.77 -4.02 12.29
N LYS A 261 3.34 -2.81 12.29
CA LYS A 261 4.70 -2.53 11.81
C LYS A 261 5.80 -3.40 12.43
N ASP A 262 5.60 -3.84 13.68
CA ASP A 262 6.55 -4.71 14.38
C ASP A 262 6.46 -6.18 13.94
N PHE A 263 5.53 -6.51 13.03
CA PHE A 263 5.23 -7.85 12.53
C PHE A 263 5.23 -7.91 11.00
N LEU A 264 6.12 -7.19 10.38
CA LEU A 264 6.24 -7.13 8.92
C LEU A 264 7.54 -7.79 8.45
N GLN A 265 7.51 -8.29 7.21
CA GLN A 265 8.67 -8.76 6.46
C GLN A 265 8.69 -8.05 5.11
N LEU A 266 9.83 -7.49 4.72
CA LEU A 266 10.00 -6.88 3.40
C LEU A 266 10.29 -7.99 2.38
N ASP A 267 9.33 -8.22 1.48
CA ASP A 267 9.44 -9.12 0.33
C ASP A 267 9.42 -8.28 -0.95
N GLY A 268 10.55 -8.09 -1.59
CA GLY A 268 10.65 -7.31 -2.82
C GLY A 268 10.13 -5.89 -2.66
N MET A 269 8.95 -5.61 -3.24
CA MET A 269 8.30 -4.29 -3.22
C MET A 269 7.23 -4.16 -2.14
N CYS A 270 6.91 -5.24 -1.42
CA CYS A 270 5.76 -5.31 -0.51
C CYS A 270 6.18 -5.67 0.91
N TYR A 271 5.34 -5.31 1.87
CA TYR A 271 5.45 -5.74 3.26
C TYR A 271 4.47 -6.88 3.54
N LYS A 272 4.96 -8.02 3.96
CA LYS A 272 4.21 -9.19 4.34
C LYS A 272 3.92 -9.18 5.85
N LEU A 273 2.69 -9.47 6.25
CA LEU A 273 2.35 -9.71 7.65
C LEU A 273 2.89 -11.08 8.07
N VAL A 274 3.75 -11.09 9.08
CA VAL A 274 4.36 -12.30 9.64
C VAL A 274 4.31 -12.24 11.17
N PRO A 275 4.07 -13.36 11.88
CA PRO A 275 4.05 -13.38 13.33
C PRO A 275 5.45 -13.54 13.93
N VAL A 276 6.42 -12.84 13.37
CA VAL A 276 7.79 -12.73 13.88
C VAL A 276 8.03 -11.30 14.27
N LYS A 277 8.25 -11.07 15.55
CA LYS A 277 8.37 -9.71 16.09
C LYS A 277 9.70 -9.08 15.70
N THR A 278 9.63 -7.99 14.98
CA THR A 278 10.78 -7.17 14.58
C THR A 278 10.49 -5.72 14.96
N PRO A 279 10.85 -5.28 16.16
CA PRO A 279 10.58 -3.92 16.61
C PRO A 279 11.23 -2.89 15.71
N VAL A 280 10.45 -1.89 15.30
CA VAL A 280 10.95 -0.79 14.47
C VAL A 280 11.87 0.11 15.29
N ASP A 281 13.05 0.41 14.76
CA ASP A 281 13.95 1.39 15.36
C ASP A 281 13.31 2.78 15.32
N LYS A 282 13.19 3.40 16.49
CA LYS A 282 12.63 4.75 16.62
C LYS A 282 13.48 5.83 15.94
N SER A 283 14.78 5.58 15.77
CA SER A 283 15.68 6.49 15.08
C SER A 283 15.51 6.45 13.56
N ASN A 284 15.04 5.33 13.02
CA ASN A 284 14.76 5.15 11.60
C ASN A 284 13.42 4.43 11.36
N PRO A 285 12.29 5.13 11.54
CA PRO A 285 10.96 4.52 11.44
C PRO A 285 10.59 4.05 10.02
N PHE A 286 11.38 4.41 9.00
CA PHE A 286 11.20 3.95 7.62
C PHE A 286 11.79 2.55 7.38
N GLU A 287 12.66 2.07 8.25
CA GLU A 287 13.22 0.72 8.20
C GLU A 287 12.39 -0.27 9.02
N MET A 288 11.14 -0.46 8.64
CA MET A 288 10.26 -1.43 9.30
C MET A 288 10.35 -2.82 8.66
N GLY A 289 10.05 -3.84 9.48
CA GLY A 289 9.98 -5.24 9.07
C GLY A 289 11.35 -5.93 8.95
N MET A 290 11.34 -7.24 9.07
CA MET A 290 12.52 -8.08 8.85
C MET A 290 12.81 -8.25 7.36
N VAL A 291 14.04 -8.66 7.03
CA VAL A 291 14.42 -9.07 5.69
C VAL A 291 14.88 -10.54 5.73
N ASP A 292 14.20 -11.40 5.00
CA ASP A 292 14.70 -12.74 4.68
C ASP A 292 15.58 -12.63 3.42
N SER A 293 16.90 -12.62 3.60
CA SER A 293 17.86 -12.37 2.51
C SER A 293 17.72 -13.37 1.36
N ASP A 294 17.50 -14.65 1.65
CA ASP A 294 17.42 -15.70 0.63
C ASP A 294 16.14 -15.54 -0.23
N LYS A 295 15.02 -15.25 0.44
CA LYS A 295 13.75 -14.97 -0.23
C LYS A 295 13.84 -13.68 -1.05
N MET A 296 14.37 -12.62 -0.44
CA MET A 296 14.50 -11.31 -1.09
C MET A 296 15.42 -11.37 -2.31
N LEU A 297 16.56 -12.09 -2.24
CA LEU A 297 17.42 -12.36 -3.40
C LEU A 297 16.68 -13.08 -4.52
N THR A 298 15.86 -14.08 -4.19
CA THR A 298 15.05 -14.80 -5.17
C THR A 298 14.06 -13.88 -5.88
N ILE A 299 13.45 -12.94 -5.17
CA ILE A 299 12.52 -11.94 -5.71
C ILE A 299 13.27 -10.94 -6.58
N VAL A 300 14.32 -10.32 -6.07
CA VAL A 300 15.12 -9.28 -6.76
C VAL A 300 15.71 -9.81 -8.08
N ASN A 301 16.14 -11.04 -8.12
CA ASN A 301 16.65 -11.68 -9.34
C ASN A 301 15.61 -11.83 -10.45
N LYS A 302 14.31 -11.72 -10.14
CA LYS A 302 13.21 -11.78 -11.11
C LYS A 302 12.71 -10.39 -11.51
N TRP A 303 13.19 -9.33 -10.88
CA TRP A 303 12.69 -8.00 -11.12
C TRP A 303 12.90 -7.55 -12.57
N ASN A 304 11.88 -6.96 -13.12
CA ASN A 304 11.95 -6.10 -14.28
C ASN A 304 12.22 -4.67 -13.79
N TRP A 305 13.21 -4.02 -14.36
CA TRP A 305 13.69 -2.74 -13.81
C TRP A 305 13.04 -1.52 -14.45
N GLY A 306 12.18 -1.73 -15.46
CA GLY A 306 11.45 -0.65 -16.16
C GLY A 306 12.35 0.28 -16.96
N VAL A 307 13.61 -0.11 -17.15
CA VAL A 307 14.61 0.64 -17.91
C VAL A 307 15.21 -0.32 -18.93
N ASP A 308 14.98 -0.05 -20.23
CA ASP A 308 15.68 -0.76 -21.29
C ASP A 308 17.08 -0.19 -21.43
N ASP A 309 18.11 -1.03 -21.29
CA ASP A 309 19.52 -0.65 -21.43
C ASP A 309 19.86 -0.24 -22.89
N LYS A 310 18.97 -0.50 -23.84
CA LYS A 310 19.21 -0.31 -25.28
C LYS A 310 18.65 0.96 -25.88
N GLU A 311 17.75 1.65 -25.16
CA GLU A 311 17.07 2.84 -25.67
C GLU A 311 17.31 4.05 -24.76
N ASP A 312 17.56 5.20 -25.37
CA ASP A 312 17.61 6.48 -24.66
C ASP A 312 16.18 7.00 -24.43
N ILE A 313 15.47 6.35 -23.46
CA ILE A 313 14.11 6.69 -23.12
C ILE A 313 14.12 7.90 -22.20
N TYR A 314 13.39 8.95 -22.59
CA TYR A 314 13.17 10.09 -21.71
C TYR A 314 12.30 9.66 -20.50
N LEU A 315 12.80 9.90 -19.30
CA LEU A 315 12.08 9.69 -18.05
C LEU A 315 11.87 11.04 -17.36
N ASP A 316 10.62 11.40 -17.16
CA ASP A 316 10.26 12.57 -16.35
C ASP A 316 10.69 12.40 -14.89
N VAL A 317 10.62 13.51 -14.12
CA VAL A 317 11.07 13.53 -12.71
C VAL A 317 10.32 12.50 -11.86
N GLU A 318 9.01 12.32 -12.06
CA GLU A 318 8.21 11.40 -11.27
C GLU A 318 8.56 9.94 -11.60
N SER A 319 8.76 9.61 -12.87
CA SER A 319 9.23 8.28 -13.29
C SER A 319 10.60 7.94 -12.69
N ARG A 320 11.52 8.92 -12.65
CA ARG A 320 12.84 8.73 -12.02
C ARG A 320 12.77 8.51 -10.52
N LYS A 321 11.81 9.12 -9.81
CA LYS A 321 11.62 8.95 -8.36
C LYS A 321 11.27 7.50 -7.98
N ASN A 322 10.71 6.70 -8.87
CA ASN A 322 10.44 5.29 -8.61
C ASN A 322 11.70 4.51 -8.22
N SER A 323 12.88 4.94 -8.73
CA SER A 323 14.17 4.37 -8.33
C SER A 323 14.45 4.46 -6.84
N ILE A 324 13.84 5.42 -6.13
CA ILE A 324 14.00 5.60 -4.68
C ILE A 324 13.50 4.36 -3.93
N THR A 325 12.33 3.85 -4.28
CA THR A 325 11.78 2.64 -3.66
C THR A 325 12.65 1.42 -3.90
N TYR A 326 13.11 1.22 -5.14
CA TYR A 326 14.03 0.13 -5.47
C TYR A 326 15.33 0.21 -4.66
N ARG A 327 15.98 1.37 -4.65
CA ARG A 327 17.22 1.61 -3.93
C ARG A 327 17.06 1.42 -2.42
N SER A 328 15.96 1.91 -1.84
CA SER A 328 15.65 1.74 -0.43
C SER A 328 15.52 0.25 -0.06
N ASN A 329 14.75 -0.51 -0.84
CA ASN A 329 14.54 -1.92 -0.56
C ASN A 329 15.81 -2.75 -0.78
N ILE A 330 16.60 -2.42 -1.81
CA ILE A 330 17.91 -3.03 -2.06
C ILE A 330 18.90 -2.71 -0.93
N SER A 331 18.95 -1.47 -0.43
CA SER A 331 19.81 -1.10 0.70
C SER A 331 19.51 -1.97 1.92
N ARG A 332 18.25 -2.25 2.20
CA ARG A 332 17.86 -3.13 3.30
C ARG A 332 18.30 -4.58 3.09
N LEU A 333 18.21 -5.08 1.85
CA LEU A 333 18.72 -6.39 1.49
C LEU A 333 20.24 -6.45 1.67
N VAL A 334 20.96 -5.43 1.19
CA VAL A 334 22.42 -5.31 1.32
C VAL A 334 22.84 -5.35 2.80
N ASN A 335 22.21 -4.52 3.64
CA ASN A 335 22.48 -4.52 5.08
C ASN A 335 22.29 -5.91 5.71
N GLN A 336 21.22 -6.62 5.34
CA GLN A 336 20.97 -7.97 5.86
C GLN A 336 22.01 -8.98 5.36
N LEU A 337 22.43 -8.89 4.08
CA LEU A 337 23.46 -9.75 3.51
C LEU A 337 24.81 -9.54 4.20
N ILE A 338 25.18 -8.29 4.53
CA ILE A 338 26.39 -7.96 5.27
C ILE A 338 26.33 -8.57 6.68
N ILE A 339 25.21 -8.42 7.39
CA ILE A 339 25.00 -9.02 8.73
C ILE A 339 25.17 -10.54 8.68
N GLU A 340 24.73 -11.20 7.60
CA GLU A 340 24.83 -12.63 7.38
C GLU A 340 26.21 -13.07 6.80
N ASN A 341 27.15 -12.13 6.62
CA ASN A 341 28.46 -12.34 6.01
C ASN A 341 28.42 -12.89 4.57
N LYS A 342 27.35 -12.54 3.82
CA LYS A 342 27.14 -12.87 2.39
C LYS A 342 27.64 -11.70 1.51
N ILE A 343 28.94 -11.41 1.61
CA ILE A 343 29.54 -10.20 1.00
C ILE A 343 29.47 -10.23 -0.53
N ILE A 344 29.71 -11.38 -1.16
CA ILE A 344 29.67 -11.53 -2.63
C ILE A 344 28.29 -11.22 -3.19
N GLU A 345 27.25 -11.72 -2.53
CA GLU A 345 25.85 -11.45 -2.89
C GLU A 345 25.51 -9.98 -2.70
N SER A 346 26.02 -9.36 -1.62
CA SER A 346 25.86 -7.94 -1.32
C SER A 346 26.45 -7.09 -2.44
N GLU A 347 27.71 -7.28 -2.82
CA GLU A 347 28.37 -6.57 -3.91
C GLU A 347 27.60 -6.73 -5.24
N ARG A 348 27.21 -7.97 -5.58
CA ARG A 348 26.44 -8.23 -6.80
C ARG A 348 25.11 -7.47 -6.86
N VAL A 349 24.40 -7.36 -5.74
CA VAL A 349 23.12 -6.64 -5.68
C VAL A 349 23.31 -5.13 -5.77
N ILE A 350 24.38 -4.60 -5.17
CA ILE A 350 24.76 -3.19 -5.31
C ILE A 350 25.07 -2.86 -6.77
N ASP A 351 25.94 -3.65 -7.40
CA ASP A 351 26.33 -3.46 -8.80
C ASP A 351 25.13 -3.49 -9.73
N LEU A 352 24.22 -4.46 -9.53
CA LEU A 352 22.98 -4.57 -10.29
C LEU A 352 22.11 -3.32 -10.13
N CYS A 353 21.93 -2.83 -8.91
CA CYS A 353 21.13 -1.64 -8.63
C CYS A 353 21.76 -0.40 -9.27
N MET A 354 23.07 -0.22 -9.17
CA MET A 354 23.79 0.92 -9.74
C MET A 354 23.81 0.87 -11.28
N GLN A 355 23.88 -0.30 -11.87
CA GLN A 355 23.77 -0.49 -13.32
C GLN A 355 22.37 -0.09 -13.83
N LYS A 356 21.31 -0.49 -13.11
CA LYS A 356 19.92 -0.24 -13.53
C LYS A 356 19.46 1.19 -13.22
N PHE A 357 19.96 1.78 -12.16
CA PHE A 357 19.64 3.14 -11.75
C PHE A 357 20.92 3.99 -11.58
N PRO A 358 21.67 4.26 -12.67
CA PRO A 358 22.87 5.08 -12.59
C PRO A 358 22.55 6.51 -12.14
N THR A 359 23.46 7.13 -11.37
CA THR A 359 23.23 8.41 -10.71
C THR A 359 23.12 9.59 -11.66
N ASP A 360 23.77 9.55 -12.81
CA ASP A 360 23.68 10.57 -13.86
C ASP A 360 22.28 10.65 -14.49
N LYS A 361 21.59 9.53 -14.64
CA LYS A 361 20.23 9.44 -15.19
C LYS A 361 19.14 9.61 -14.09
N PHE A 362 19.31 8.97 -12.94
CA PHE A 362 18.28 8.91 -11.89
C PHE A 362 18.52 9.87 -10.72
N GLY A 363 19.66 10.54 -10.66
CA GLY A 363 20.05 11.44 -9.59
C GLY A 363 20.64 10.73 -8.37
N TYR A 364 21.42 11.51 -7.62
CA TYR A 364 21.96 11.12 -6.32
C TYR A 364 20.94 11.46 -5.23
N TYR A 365 20.31 10.46 -4.66
CA TYR A 365 19.48 10.61 -3.49
C TYR A 365 20.26 10.10 -2.27
N THR A 366 19.97 10.63 -1.08
CA THR A 366 20.60 10.21 0.20
C THR A 366 20.54 8.71 0.46
N LEU A 367 19.57 8.01 -0.15
CA LEU A 367 19.46 6.55 -0.13
C LEU A 367 20.62 5.80 -0.80
N LEU A 368 21.52 6.48 -1.50
CA LEU A 368 22.75 5.88 -2.00
C LEU A 368 23.87 5.84 -0.96
N GLU A 369 23.78 6.62 0.11
CA GLU A 369 24.79 6.64 1.17
C GLU A 369 25.07 5.25 1.78
N PRO A 370 24.05 4.40 2.04
CA PRO A 370 24.27 3.04 2.52
C PRO A 370 25.12 2.19 1.57
N PHE A 371 24.99 2.38 0.24
CA PHE A 371 25.78 1.64 -0.75
C PHE A 371 27.23 2.16 -0.85
N ILE A 372 27.45 3.44 -0.56
CA ILE A 372 28.79 4.05 -0.62
C ILE A 372 29.60 3.70 0.62
N ASN A 373 28.93 3.51 1.75
CA ASN A 373 29.55 3.25 3.05
C ASN A 373 29.69 1.75 3.37
N SER A 374 29.08 0.88 2.57
CA SER A 374 29.18 -0.58 2.68
C SER A 374 30.29 -1.17 1.82
#